data_746b6176ed17f6c7ce41d14d95b26fef
#
_entry.id   746b6176ed17f6c7ce41d14d95b26fef
#
_cell.length_a   1.000
_cell.length_b   1.000
_cell.length_c   1.000
_cell.angle_alpha   90.00
_cell.angle_beta   90.00
_cell.angle_gamma   90.00
#
_symmetry.space_group_name_H-M   'P 1'
#
loop_
_entity.id
_entity.type
_entity.pdbx_description
1 polymer ?
#
loop_
_entity_poly.entity_id
_entity_poly.type
_entity_poly.pdbx_seq_one_letter_code
_entity_poly.pdbx_strand_id
1 'polypeptide(L)'
;GRIACETVVNCAGMWGREVGQMCGVSVPLHAAEHFYIVTEPIPDLPRNLPVVREPSVCNYYKEDAGKLLVGMFEPVAKPWGMGGIPDSFEFDTLPEDVAHIEEHLGCAIERIPVLGNAGIKIFFNGPESFTPDDRYLLGPDPEVPNFFVAAGFNSIGIQSAGGAGKVLAEWIVNDQPPMDLWDVDIRRMMPF
;
A
#
# COMPACT_ATOMS: atom_id res chain seq x y z
N GLY A 1 -20.49 19.34 -4.69
CA GLY A 1 -20.00 20.62 -5.17
C GLY A 1 -19.22 20.47 -6.48
N ARG A 2 -18.89 21.59 -7.12
CA ARG A 2 -18.03 21.62 -8.32
C ARG A 2 -16.83 22.51 -8.05
N ILE A 3 -15.65 22.04 -8.45
CA ILE A 3 -14.41 22.81 -8.40
C ILE A 3 -13.89 22.87 -9.84
N ALA A 4 -13.70 24.09 -10.37
CA ALA A 4 -13.00 24.28 -11.64
C ALA A 4 -11.49 24.23 -11.38
N CYS A 5 -10.78 23.39 -12.13
CA CYS A 5 -9.33 23.24 -12.02
C CYS A 5 -8.73 22.98 -13.39
N GLU A 6 -7.46 23.26 -13.54
CA GLU A 6 -6.69 23.02 -14.76
C GLU A 6 -6.07 21.61 -14.77
N THR A 7 -5.77 21.09 -13.60
CA THR A 7 -5.11 19.79 -13.42
C THR A 7 -5.80 18.99 -12.33
N VAL A 8 -5.92 17.69 -12.56
CA VAL A 8 -6.41 16.72 -11.56
C VAL A 8 -5.28 15.76 -11.24
N VAL A 9 -5.07 15.47 -9.96
CA VAL A 9 -4.13 14.45 -9.50
C VAL A 9 -4.90 13.38 -8.73
N ASN A 10 -4.94 12.18 -9.28
CA ASN A 10 -5.59 11.04 -8.67
C ASN A 10 -4.66 10.36 -7.65
N CYS A 11 -4.89 10.66 -6.37
CA CYS A 11 -4.22 10.06 -5.22
C CYS A 11 -5.19 9.24 -4.37
N ALA A 12 -6.19 8.61 -4.99
CA ALA A 12 -7.32 8.02 -4.29
C ALA A 12 -7.04 6.63 -3.68
N GLY A 13 -5.76 6.20 -3.55
CA GLY A 13 -5.41 4.93 -2.95
C GLY A 13 -6.07 3.76 -3.69
N MET A 14 -6.75 2.87 -2.97
CA MET A 14 -7.41 1.72 -3.58
C MET A 14 -8.60 2.10 -4.47
N TRP A 15 -9.19 3.29 -4.31
CA TRP A 15 -10.24 3.84 -5.19
C TRP A 15 -9.68 4.53 -6.44
N GLY A 16 -8.36 4.51 -6.63
CA GLY A 16 -7.72 5.17 -7.77
C GLY A 16 -8.21 4.68 -9.13
N ARG A 17 -8.61 3.41 -9.21
CA ARG A 17 -9.20 2.81 -10.41
C ARG A 17 -10.57 3.42 -10.73
N GLU A 18 -11.45 3.51 -9.75
CA GLU A 18 -12.79 4.06 -9.90
C GLU A 18 -12.75 5.56 -10.23
N VAL A 19 -11.87 6.31 -9.56
CA VAL A 19 -11.65 7.73 -9.87
C VAL A 19 -11.12 7.92 -11.29
N GLY A 20 -10.20 7.07 -11.74
CA GLY A 20 -9.75 7.06 -13.14
C GLY A 20 -10.90 6.82 -14.11
N GLN A 21 -11.73 5.81 -13.84
CA GLN A 21 -12.90 5.49 -14.69
C GLN A 21 -13.88 6.64 -14.84
N MET A 22 -14.08 7.46 -13.81
CA MET A 22 -14.93 8.68 -13.90
C MET A 22 -14.41 9.65 -14.94
N CYS A 23 -13.13 9.62 -15.27
CA CYS A 23 -12.47 10.50 -16.23
C CYS A 23 -12.11 9.81 -17.55
N GLY A 24 -12.48 8.52 -17.70
CA GLY A 24 -12.10 7.72 -18.86
C GLY A 24 -10.64 7.24 -18.85
N VAL A 25 -9.98 7.30 -17.70
CA VAL A 25 -8.59 6.87 -17.50
C VAL A 25 -8.55 5.44 -16.97
N SER A 26 -7.72 4.60 -17.57
CA SER A 26 -7.44 3.25 -17.07
C SER A 26 -6.30 3.27 -16.07
N VAL A 27 -6.61 3.05 -14.79
CA VAL A 27 -5.61 2.91 -13.73
C VAL A 27 -5.59 1.44 -13.30
N PRO A 28 -4.56 0.66 -13.68
CA PRO A 28 -4.52 -0.79 -13.45
C PRO A 28 -4.15 -1.10 -12.00
N LEU A 29 -5.14 -1.00 -11.13
CA LEU A 29 -5.06 -1.32 -9.71
C LEU A 29 -5.99 -2.46 -9.36
N HIS A 30 -5.60 -3.25 -8.37
CA HIS A 30 -6.44 -4.24 -7.74
C HIS A 30 -6.32 -4.14 -6.22
N ALA A 31 -7.45 -4.20 -5.52
CA ALA A 31 -7.43 -4.26 -4.07
C ALA A 31 -7.20 -5.71 -3.60
N ALA A 32 -6.36 -5.86 -2.58
CA ALA A 32 -6.12 -7.14 -1.91
C ALA A 32 -6.06 -6.93 -0.40
N GLU A 33 -6.37 -7.98 0.34
CA GLU A 33 -6.21 -8.01 1.80
C GLU A 33 -4.73 -7.89 2.16
N HIS A 34 -4.43 -7.14 3.23
CA HIS A 34 -3.07 -6.99 3.74
C HIS A 34 -3.07 -7.02 5.27
N PHE A 35 -2.12 -7.75 5.85
CA PHE A 35 -2.19 -8.14 7.23
C PHE A 35 -1.01 -7.63 8.07
N TYR A 36 -1.30 -7.26 9.30
CA TYR A 36 -0.32 -7.16 10.37
C TYR A 36 -0.99 -7.44 11.73
N ILE A 37 -0.19 -7.85 12.70
CA ILE A 37 -0.61 -7.94 14.09
C ILE A 37 0.16 -6.96 14.96
N VAL A 38 -0.44 -6.56 16.08
CA VAL A 38 0.25 -5.87 17.17
C VAL A 38 0.08 -6.71 18.42
N THR A 39 1.18 -7.03 19.09
CA THR A 39 1.15 -7.82 20.32
C THR A 39 0.58 -7.05 21.49
N GLU A 40 0.18 -7.74 22.55
CA GLU A 40 0.12 -7.15 23.88
C GLU A 40 1.52 -6.66 24.31
N PRO A 41 1.61 -5.79 25.34
CA PRO A 41 2.92 -5.36 25.84
C PRO A 41 3.82 -6.53 26.22
N ILE A 42 5.06 -6.51 25.75
CA ILE A 42 6.05 -7.54 26.04
C ILE A 42 6.95 -7.00 27.16
N PRO A 43 7.03 -7.69 28.32
CA PRO A 43 7.91 -7.30 29.42
C PRO A 43 9.37 -7.18 28.94
N ASP A 44 10.05 -6.15 29.43
CA ASP A 44 11.48 -5.91 29.17
C ASP A 44 11.87 -5.74 27.71
N LEU A 45 10.90 -5.54 26.80
CA LEU A 45 11.21 -5.26 25.39
C LEU A 45 11.98 -3.92 25.30
N PRO A 46 13.20 -3.91 24.74
CA PRO A 46 13.93 -2.68 24.54
C PRO A 46 13.15 -1.68 23.68
N ARG A 47 13.27 -0.41 24.02
CA ARG A 47 12.64 0.69 23.26
C ARG A 47 13.51 1.15 22.11
N ASN A 48 12.87 1.78 21.12
CA ASN A 48 13.55 2.38 19.97
C ASN A 48 14.37 1.37 19.15
N LEU A 49 13.91 0.13 19.08
CA LEU A 49 14.50 -0.85 18.19
C LEU A 49 14.36 -0.40 16.72
N PRO A 50 15.35 -0.69 15.87
CA PRO A 50 15.20 -0.44 14.45
C PRO A 50 14.07 -1.27 13.86
N VAL A 51 13.42 -0.75 12.81
CA VAL A 51 12.53 -1.57 11.99
C VAL A 51 13.36 -2.63 11.28
N VAL A 52 12.93 -3.88 11.37
CA VAL A 52 13.60 -5.01 10.73
C VAL A 52 12.70 -5.54 9.63
N ARG A 53 13.26 -5.77 8.46
CA ARG A 53 12.59 -6.48 7.36
C ARG A 53 13.35 -7.76 7.05
N GLU A 54 12.62 -8.85 6.91
CA GLU A 54 13.14 -10.18 6.57
C GLU A 54 12.51 -10.66 5.26
N PRO A 55 13.11 -10.29 4.10
CA PRO A 55 12.52 -10.58 2.80
C PRO A 55 12.39 -12.07 2.48
N SER A 56 13.27 -12.92 3.04
CA SER A 56 13.25 -14.36 2.79
C SER A 56 11.98 -15.08 3.25
N VAL A 57 11.31 -14.51 4.25
CA VAL A 57 10.03 -15.02 4.79
C VAL A 57 8.91 -13.98 4.69
N CYS A 58 9.18 -12.87 3.97
CA CYS A 58 8.23 -11.80 3.71
C CYS A 58 7.69 -11.10 4.97
N ASN A 59 8.45 -11.09 6.07
CA ASN A 59 8.04 -10.45 7.33
C ASN A 59 8.75 -9.12 7.57
N TYR A 60 8.11 -8.26 8.38
CA TYR A 60 8.74 -7.10 8.99
C TYR A 60 8.29 -6.91 10.43
N TYR A 61 9.15 -6.27 11.22
CA TYR A 61 8.96 -6.10 12.65
C TYR A 61 9.24 -4.66 13.05
N LYS A 62 8.39 -4.10 13.91
CA LYS A 62 8.55 -2.75 14.45
C LYS A 62 8.22 -2.73 15.93
N GLU A 63 9.13 -2.21 16.76
CA GLU A 63 8.80 -1.88 18.14
C GLU A 63 7.83 -0.69 18.18
N ASP A 64 6.78 -0.77 18.99
CA ASP A 64 5.78 0.25 19.15
C ASP A 64 5.29 0.31 20.61
N ALA A 65 5.88 1.22 21.36
CA ALA A 65 5.52 1.48 22.76
C ALA A 65 5.50 0.21 23.65
N GLY A 66 6.51 -0.66 23.50
CA GLY A 66 6.66 -1.91 24.28
C GLY A 66 5.89 -3.09 23.74
N LYS A 67 5.40 -2.98 22.53
CA LYS A 67 4.74 -4.02 21.76
C LYS A 67 5.55 -4.27 20.51
N LEU A 68 5.31 -5.38 19.84
CA LEU A 68 5.82 -5.63 18.50
C LEU A 68 4.65 -5.60 17.50
N LEU A 69 4.81 -4.80 16.47
CA LEU A 69 4.06 -4.94 15.24
C LEU A 69 4.80 -5.95 14.37
N VAL A 70 4.08 -6.98 13.95
CA VAL A 70 4.55 -8.00 13.01
C VAL A 70 3.67 -7.90 11.77
N GLY A 71 4.25 -7.50 10.67
CA GLY A 71 3.54 -7.42 9.40
C GLY A 71 4.18 -8.36 8.38
N MET A 72 3.44 -8.64 7.36
CA MET A 72 3.84 -9.58 6.33
C MET A 72 3.50 -9.08 4.93
N PHE A 73 4.31 -9.47 3.96
CA PHE A 73 4.08 -9.29 2.54
C PHE A 73 3.90 -10.66 1.92
N GLU A 74 2.77 -11.27 2.24
CA GLU A 74 2.47 -12.63 1.80
C GLU A 74 2.52 -12.75 0.27
N PRO A 75 3.24 -13.76 -0.28
CA PRO A 75 3.42 -13.92 -1.73
C PRO A 75 2.10 -14.23 -2.47
N VAL A 76 1.13 -14.79 -1.76
CA VAL A 76 -0.19 -15.10 -2.29
C VAL A 76 -1.20 -14.19 -1.62
N ALA A 77 -1.42 -13.02 -2.22
CA ALA A 77 -2.42 -12.07 -1.74
C ALA A 77 -3.84 -12.58 -1.96
N LYS A 78 -4.76 -12.18 -1.08
CA LYS A 78 -6.21 -12.45 -1.24
C LYS A 78 -6.85 -11.27 -1.95
N PRO A 79 -7.31 -11.43 -3.21
CA PRO A 79 -8.03 -10.38 -3.90
C PRO A 79 -9.29 -9.97 -3.15
N TRP A 80 -9.53 -8.66 -3.08
CA TRP A 80 -10.73 -8.09 -2.47
C TRP A 80 -11.37 -7.05 -3.39
N GLY A 81 -12.69 -6.89 -3.29
CA GLY A 81 -13.40 -5.91 -4.10
C GLY A 81 -13.38 -6.22 -5.61
N MET A 82 -13.44 -7.49 -6.01
CA MET A 82 -13.38 -7.93 -7.42
C MET A 82 -14.43 -7.28 -8.32
N GLY A 83 -15.61 -6.98 -7.79
CA GLY A 83 -16.70 -6.28 -8.50
C GLY A 83 -16.68 -4.76 -8.34
N GLY A 84 -15.64 -4.19 -7.77
CA GLY A 84 -15.53 -2.82 -7.30
C GLY A 84 -15.54 -2.74 -5.78
N ILE A 85 -14.99 -1.66 -5.25
CA ILE A 85 -14.99 -1.41 -3.80
C ILE A 85 -16.43 -1.01 -3.40
N PRO A 86 -17.02 -1.63 -2.37
CA PRO A 86 -18.37 -1.27 -1.92
C PRO A 86 -18.44 0.21 -1.50
N ASP A 87 -19.46 0.93 -1.95
CA ASP A 87 -19.66 2.36 -1.61
C ASP A 87 -19.74 2.63 -0.10
N SER A 88 -20.16 1.62 0.67
CA SER A 88 -20.26 1.69 2.13
C SER A 88 -18.95 1.43 2.85
N PHE A 89 -17.89 1.01 2.14
CA PHE A 89 -16.61 0.69 2.77
C PHE A 89 -15.82 1.97 3.03
N GLU A 90 -15.82 2.42 4.27
CA GLU A 90 -15.05 3.57 4.72
C GLU A 90 -14.62 3.38 6.18
N PHE A 91 -13.38 3.71 6.51
CA PHE A 91 -12.81 3.62 7.87
C PHE A 91 -13.02 2.25 8.54
N ASP A 92 -13.04 1.18 7.75
CA ASP A 92 -13.34 -0.18 8.19
C ASP A 92 -12.16 -1.12 7.95
N THR A 93 -12.26 -2.30 8.52
CA THR A 93 -11.31 -3.41 8.37
C THR A 93 -12.05 -4.65 7.88
N LEU A 94 -11.30 -5.58 7.34
CA LEU A 94 -11.82 -6.88 6.91
C LEU A 94 -11.76 -7.89 8.07
N PRO A 95 -12.51 -8.99 8.00
CA PRO A 95 -12.46 -10.04 9.01
C PRO A 95 -11.04 -10.59 9.20
N GLU A 96 -10.78 -11.03 10.43
CA GLU A 96 -9.53 -11.73 10.75
C GLU A 96 -9.41 -13.04 9.95
N ASP A 97 -8.21 -13.33 9.46
CA ASP A 97 -7.88 -14.60 8.79
C ASP A 97 -6.54 -15.12 9.29
N VAL A 98 -6.57 -15.73 10.46
CA VAL A 98 -5.36 -16.29 11.10
C VAL A 98 -4.76 -17.40 10.26
N ALA A 99 -5.59 -18.22 9.61
CA ALA A 99 -5.12 -19.34 8.79
C ALA A 99 -4.27 -18.86 7.60
N HIS A 100 -4.61 -17.71 7.02
CA HIS A 100 -3.86 -17.12 5.90
C HIS A 100 -2.45 -16.70 6.29
N ILE A 101 -2.26 -16.23 7.52
CA ILE A 101 -0.97 -15.71 8.00
C ILE A 101 -0.21 -16.67 8.93
N GLU A 102 -0.73 -17.88 9.17
CA GLU A 102 -0.18 -18.83 10.15
C GLU A 102 1.29 -19.18 9.88
N GLU A 103 1.65 -19.43 8.62
CA GLU A 103 3.04 -19.73 8.22
C GLU A 103 3.97 -18.56 8.55
N HIS A 104 3.56 -17.34 8.23
CA HIS A 104 4.32 -16.11 8.49
C HIS A 104 4.48 -15.85 10.00
N LEU A 105 3.44 -16.14 10.79
CA LEU A 105 3.53 -16.07 12.25
C LEU A 105 4.48 -17.12 12.80
N GLY A 106 4.49 -18.32 12.25
CA GLY A 106 5.46 -19.37 12.59
C GLY A 106 6.90 -18.91 12.37
N CYS A 107 7.22 -18.37 11.19
CA CYS A 107 8.53 -17.79 10.89
C CYS A 107 8.88 -16.62 11.83
N ALA A 108 7.89 -15.79 12.18
CA ALA A 108 8.11 -14.69 13.12
C ALA A 108 8.48 -15.18 14.53
N ILE A 109 7.84 -16.24 15.02
CA ILE A 109 8.14 -16.87 16.31
C ILE A 109 9.53 -17.51 16.30
N GLU A 110 9.92 -18.17 15.21
CA GLU A 110 11.28 -18.69 15.06
C GLU A 110 12.35 -17.58 15.13
N ARG A 111 12.08 -16.44 14.49
CA ARG A 111 12.99 -15.29 14.49
C ARG A 111 13.02 -14.55 15.82
N ILE A 112 11.88 -14.39 16.46
CA ILE A 112 11.69 -13.64 17.71
C ILE A 112 10.90 -14.50 18.69
N PRO A 113 11.55 -15.42 19.43
CA PRO A 113 10.86 -16.44 20.22
C PRO A 113 9.89 -15.91 21.28
N VAL A 114 10.07 -14.68 21.76
CA VAL A 114 9.15 -14.05 22.71
C VAL A 114 7.74 -13.89 22.15
N LEU A 115 7.58 -13.81 20.84
CA LEU A 115 6.28 -13.74 20.17
C LEU A 115 5.40 -14.97 20.45
N GLY A 116 5.99 -16.14 20.65
CA GLY A 116 5.25 -17.37 20.96
C GLY A 116 4.51 -17.33 22.31
N ASN A 117 4.86 -16.37 23.17
CA ASN A 117 4.22 -16.18 24.47
C ASN A 117 3.46 -14.83 24.56
N ALA A 118 3.48 -14.02 23.51
CA ALA A 118 2.82 -12.75 23.47
C ALA A 118 1.37 -12.90 22.97
N GLY A 119 0.43 -12.27 23.66
CA GLY A 119 -0.95 -12.18 23.15
C GLY A 119 -1.02 -11.22 21.95
N ILE A 120 -2.02 -11.41 21.11
CA ILE A 120 -2.34 -10.48 20.02
C ILE A 120 -3.35 -9.45 20.55
N LYS A 121 -2.98 -8.20 20.50
CA LYS A 121 -3.84 -7.07 20.88
C LYS A 121 -4.67 -6.55 19.70
N ILE A 122 -4.05 -6.50 18.54
CA ILE A 122 -4.67 -6.06 17.29
C ILE A 122 -4.34 -7.09 16.23
N PHE A 123 -5.37 -7.60 15.58
CA PHE A 123 -5.27 -8.26 14.30
C PHE A 123 -5.81 -7.29 13.26
N PHE A 124 -5.00 -6.85 12.35
CA PHE A 124 -5.42 -5.93 11.31
C PHE A 124 -5.43 -6.66 9.95
N ASN A 125 -6.57 -6.59 9.30
CA ASN A 125 -6.74 -6.96 7.90
C ASN A 125 -7.38 -5.78 7.19
N GLY A 126 -6.63 -5.13 6.33
CA GLY A 126 -7.09 -3.97 5.58
C GLY A 126 -6.83 -4.12 4.10
N PRO A 127 -7.77 -3.69 3.23
CA PRO A 127 -7.54 -3.74 1.81
C PRO A 127 -6.56 -2.64 1.39
N GLU A 128 -5.62 -2.99 0.55
CA GLU A 128 -4.67 -2.09 -0.10
C GLU A 128 -4.70 -2.26 -1.61
N SER A 129 -4.18 -1.25 -2.34
CA SER A 129 -4.10 -1.31 -3.78
C SER A 129 -2.73 -1.79 -4.26
N PHE A 130 -2.77 -2.73 -5.18
CA PHE A 130 -1.59 -3.31 -5.81
C PHE A 130 -1.63 -3.14 -7.32
N THR A 131 -0.45 -3.00 -7.91
CA THR A 131 -0.23 -2.97 -9.35
C THR A 131 0.19 -4.35 -9.86
N PRO A 132 0.03 -4.64 -11.17
CA PRO A 132 0.39 -5.94 -11.71
C PRO A 132 1.89 -6.26 -11.65
N ASP A 133 2.75 -5.24 -11.58
CA ASP A 133 4.21 -5.34 -11.64
C ASP A 133 4.93 -4.93 -10.36
N ASP A 134 4.19 -4.77 -9.26
CA ASP A 134 4.71 -4.34 -7.95
C ASP A 134 5.44 -2.97 -7.98
N ARG A 135 5.13 -2.13 -8.97
CA ARG A 135 5.66 -0.76 -9.08
C ARG A 135 4.51 0.22 -9.10
N TYR A 136 4.59 1.29 -8.29
CA TYR A 136 3.51 2.28 -8.26
C TYR A 136 3.34 3.00 -9.60
N LEU A 137 2.20 3.66 -9.76
CA LEU A 137 1.84 4.42 -10.95
C LEU A 137 2.01 5.90 -10.65
N LEU A 138 2.86 6.58 -11.43
CA LEU A 138 3.14 8.00 -11.26
C LEU A 138 3.18 8.70 -12.62
N GLY A 139 2.63 9.92 -12.71
CA GLY A 139 2.75 10.75 -13.89
C GLY A 139 1.44 11.02 -14.63
N PRO A 140 1.52 11.70 -15.80
CA PRO A 140 0.35 12.08 -16.57
C PRO A 140 -0.23 10.88 -17.32
N ASP A 141 -1.55 10.83 -17.38
CA ASP A 141 -2.25 9.93 -18.28
C ASP A 141 -2.01 10.36 -19.75
N PRO A 142 -1.69 9.41 -20.63
CA PRO A 142 -1.34 9.76 -22.02
C PRO A 142 -2.55 10.10 -22.91
N GLU A 143 -3.76 9.70 -22.52
CA GLU A 143 -4.99 9.91 -23.31
C GLU A 143 -5.82 11.09 -22.81
N VAL A 144 -5.75 11.38 -21.50
CA VAL A 144 -6.51 12.47 -20.87
C VAL A 144 -5.57 13.57 -20.41
N PRO A 145 -5.46 14.68 -21.15
CA PRO A 145 -4.58 15.80 -20.79
C PRO A 145 -4.89 16.35 -19.39
N ASN A 146 -3.84 16.74 -18.68
CA ASN A 146 -3.92 17.33 -17.33
C ASN A 146 -4.49 16.39 -16.25
N PHE A 147 -4.58 15.11 -16.51
CA PHE A 147 -4.90 14.10 -15.52
C PHE A 147 -3.62 13.36 -15.11
N PHE A 148 -3.26 13.48 -13.84
CA PHE A 148 -2.08 12.82 -13.27
C PHE A 148 -2.49 11.74 -12.29
N VAL A 149 -1.67 10.72 -12.16
CA VAL A 149 -1.88 9.60 -11.23
C VAL A 149 -0.72 9.48 -10.26
N ALA A 150 -1.02 9.23 -9.00
CA ALA A 150 -0.11 8.76 -7.97
C ALA A 150 -0.81 7.69 -7.15
N ALA A 151 -0.72 6.44 -7.57
CA ALA A 151 -1.51 5.34 -7.01
C ALA A 151 -0.76 4.00 -7.06
N GLY A 152 -1.30 2.98 -6.38
CA GLY A 152 -0.75 1.64 -6.40
C GLY A 152 0.61 1.54 -5.74
N PHE A 153 0.80 2.17 -4.59
CA PHE A 153 2.09 2.19 -3.90
C PHE A 153 2.46 0.87 -3.21
N ASN A 154 1.66 -0.18 -3.34
CA ASN A 154 2.02 -1.54 -2.91
C ASN A 154 2.59 -1.56 -1.48
N SER A 155 1.86 -1.03 -0.49
CA SER A 155 2.23 -0.90 0.93
C SER A 155 3.38 0.06 1.26
N ILE A 156 3.98 0.74 0.28
CA ILE A 156 5.08 1.69 0.54
C ILE A 156 4.66 3.17 0.41
N GLY A 157 3.34 3.44 0.38
CA GLY A 157 2.80 4.77 0.12
C GLY A 157 3.25 5.83 1.11
N ILE A 158 3.23 5.55 2.41
CA ILE A 158 3.60 6.52 3.45
C ILE A 158 5.06 6.95 3.29
N GLN A 159 5.97 6.00 3.10
CA GLN A 159 7.40 6.32 2.96
C GLN A 159 7.73 6.99 1.62
N SER A 160 6.92 6.76 0.58
CA SER A 160 7.16 7.27 -0.78
C SER A 160 6.46 8.60 -1.05
N ALA A 161 5.45 8.97 -0.25
CA ALA A 161 4.56 10.10 -0.51
C ALA A 161 5.30 11.44 -0.68
N GLY A 162 6.30 11.71 0.14
CA GLY A 162 7.08 12.95 0.06
C GLY A 162 7.85 13.07 -1.26
N GLY A 163 8.51 11.99 -1.69
CA GLY A 163 9.24 11.94 -2.95
C GLY A 163 8.33 12.00 -4.16
N ALA A 164 7.29 11.19 -4.18
CA ALA A 164 6.31 11.16 -5.26
C ALA A 164 5.60 12.50 -5.42
N GLY A 165 5.18 13.12 -4.32
CA GLY A 165 4.53 14.43 -4.33
C GLY A 165 5.44 15.54 -4.88
N LYS A 166 6.71 15.56 -4.47
CA LYS A 166 7.70 16.51 -5.00
C LYS A 166 7.89 16.34 -6.51
N VAL A 167 8.11 15.11 -6.95
CA VAL A 167 8.34 14.79 -8.35
C VAL A 167 7.13 15.17 -9.21
N LEU A 168 5.90 14.85 -8.77
CA LEU A 168 4.69 15.25 -9.49
C LEU A 168 4.52 16.75 -9.54
N ALA A 169 4.76 17.48 -8.46
CA ALA A 169 4.64 18.93 -8.44
C ALA A 169 5.62 19.57 -9.44
N GLU A 170 6.87 19.11 -9.46
CA GLU A 170 7.86 19.58 -10.42
C GLU A 170 7.48 19.21 -11.87
N TRP A 171 6.94 18.01 -12.09
CA TRP A 171 6.48 17.58 -13.41
C TRP A 171 5.31 18.43 -13.93
N ILE A 172 4.31 18.68 -13.09
CA ILE A 172 3.14 19.51 -13.45
C ILE A 172 3.58 20.96 -13.80
N VAL A 173 4.51 21.52 -13.03
CA VAL A 173 4.96 22.91 -13.22
C VAL A 173 5.84 23.08 -14.46
N ASN A 174 6.65 22.08 -14.78
CA ASN A 174 7.67 22.15 -15.84
C ASN A 174 7.31 21.38 -17.12
N ASP A 175 6.12 20.74 -17.17
CA ASP A 175 5.65 19.87 -18.26
C ASP A 175 6.59 18.69 -18.59
N GLN A 176 7.51 18.36 -17.68
CA GLN A 176 8.45 17.26 -17.86
C GLN A 176 8.89 16.69 -16.51
N PRO A 177 9.16 15.39 -16.44
CA PRO A 177 9.64 14.77 -15.20
C PRO A 177 11.02 15.32 -14.84
N PRO A 178 11.31 15.54 -13.54
CA PRO A 178 12.61 16.08 -13.09
C PRO A 178 13.74 15.06 -13.17
N MET A 179 13.44 13.79 -13.43
CA MET A 179 14.37 12.68 -13.49
C MET A 179 13.77 11.53 -14.30
N ASP A 180 14.54 10.51 -14.58
CA ASP A 180 14.04 9.28 -15.21
C ASP A 180 13.07 8.56 -14.25
N LEU A 181 11.83 8.39 -14.69
CA LEU A 181 10.73 7.75 -13.95
C LEU A 181 10.12 6.57 -14.71
N TRP A 182 10.80 6.08 -15.75
CA TRP A 182 10.27 5.02 -16.62
C TRP A 182 9.68 3.85 -15.84
N ASP A 183 10.34 3.41 -14.80
CA ASP A 183 9.93 2.25 -13.99
C ASP A 183 8.58 2.45 -13.27
N VAL A 184 8.17 3.68 -13.03
CA VAL A 184 6.94 4.02 -12.30
C VAL A 184 5.96 4.87 -13.13
N ASP A 185 6.35 5.28 -14.33
CA ASP A 185 5.51 6.06 -15.22
C ASP A 185 4.25 5.26 -15.60
N ILE A 186 3.05 5.85 -15.43
CA ILE A 186 1.79 5.17 -15.77
C ILE A 186 1.74 4.74 -17.23
N ARG A 187 2.44 5.44 -18.13
CA ARG A 187 2.48 5.13 -19.55
C ARG A 187 3.07 3.76 -19.87
N ARG A 188 3.83 3.14 -18.96
CA ARG A 188 4.31 1.75 -19.12
C ARG A 188 3.17 0.72 -19.14
N MET A 189 2.00 1.10 -18.65
CA MET A 189 0.81 0.23 -18.57
C MET A 189 -0.16 0.44 -19.73
N MET A 190 0.24 1.16 -20.77
CA MET A 190 -0.62 1.41 -21.92
C MET A 190 -0.95 0.12 -22.67
N PRO A 191 -2.20 -0.04 -23.11
CA PRO A 191 -2.54 -1.09 -24.07
C PRO A 191 -1.85 -0.81 -25.41
N PHE A 192 -1.26 -1.84 -25.98
CA PHE A 192 -0.68 -1.78 -27.32
C PHE A 192 -1.72 -2.10 -28.39
#